data_7b22759526b57e0e784e09b2a3cf3341
#
_entry.id   7b22759526b57e0e784e09b2a3cf3341
#
_cell.length_a   1.000
_cell.length_b   1.000
_cell.length_c   1.000
_cell.angle_alpha   90.00
_cell.angle_beta   90.00
_cell.angle_gamma   90.00
#
_symmetry.space_group_name_H-M   'P 1'
#
loop_
_entity.id
_entity.type
_entity.pdbx_description
1 polymer ?
#
loop_
_entity_poly.entity_id
_entity_poly.type
_entity_poly.pdbx_seq_one_letter_code
_entity_poly.pdbx_strand_id
1 'polypeptide(L)'
;MYRSTVFVCILLMANPASASSTGPLREAYCKLWEHRDMQGARMRMPNGDRVSFAHNEEYGSTAWRERPDWNDVVSSATIDAGCKLQVWEHMEAGGASKTWSGGPNGWRVNYVGSAWNDRISSATCYCD
;
A
#
# COMPACT_ATOMS: atom_id res chain seq x y z
N MET A 1 -51.32 35.86 29.91
CA MET A 1 -51.21 34.45 29.55
C MET A 1 -50.08 34.24 28.59
N TYR A 2 -49.04 33.81 29.10
CA TYR A 2 -47.85 33.63 28.29
C TYR A 2 -47.72 32.19 27.88
N ARG A 3 -47.77 31.98 26.60
CA ARG A 3 -47.41 30.71 26.05
C ARG A 3 -45.90 30.69 25.89
N SER A 4 -45.28 30.02 26.74
CA SER A 4 -43.89 29.66 26.52
C SER A 4 -43.84 28.75 25.31
N THR A 5 -43.46 29.29 24.22
CA THR A 5 -43.08 28.48 23.08
C THR A 5 -41.76 27.84 23.43
N VAL A 6 -41.84 26.61 23.80
CA VAL A 6 -40.61 25.81 23.92
C VAL A 6 -40.09 25.62 22.50
N PHE A 7 -39.09 26.38 22.16
CA PHE A 7 -38.28 26.05 21.02
C PHE A 7 -37.51 24.79 21.37
N VAL A 8 -38.06 23.70 20.93
CA VAL A 8 -37.23 22.51 20.84
C VAL A 8 -36.23 22.79 19.71
N CYS A 9 -35.08 23.26 20.05
CA CYS A 9 -33.95 23.16 19.16
C CYS A 9 -33.71 21.68 18.95
N ILE A 10 -34.29 21.17 17.89
CA ILE A 10 -33.83 19.90 17.36
C ILE A 10 -32.45 20.22 16.78
N LEU A 11 -31.47 20.04 17.57
CA LEU A 11 -30.11 19.91 17.07
C LEU A 11 -30.13 18.66 16.20
N LEU A 12 -30.30 18.90 14.93
CA LEU A 12 -29.92 17.95 13.93
C LEU A 12 -28.43 17.78 14.06
N MET A 13 -28.05 16.91 14.95
CA MET A 13 -26.68 16.44 15.00
C MET A 13 -26.40 15.81 13.66
N ALA A 14 -25.61 16.51 12.86
CA ALA A 14 -24.99 15.87 11.71
C ALA A 14 -24.43 14.54 12.17
N ASN A 15 -24.85 13.49 11.54
CA ASN A 15 -24.45 12.15 11.93
C ASN A 15 -22.92 12.05 11.86
N PRO A 16 -22.21 11.87 12.99
CA PRO A 16 -20.75 11.81 12.97
C PRO A 16 -20.22 10.68 12.11
N ALA A 17 -20.99 9.62 11.88
CA ALA A 17 -20.58 8.54 11.00
C ALA A 17 -20.50 8.97 9.54
N SER A 18 -21.35 9.90 9.07
CA SER A 18 -21.24 10.43 7.71
C SER A 18 -20.01 11.30 7.53
N ALA A 19 -19.64 12.06 8.55
CA ALA A 19 -18.46 12.91 8.50
C ALA A 19 -17.19 12.07 8.45
N SER A 20 -17.12 10.93 9.14
CA SER A 20 -15.96 10.06 9.12
C SER A 20 -15.81 9.30 7.81
N SER A 21 -16.89 9.03 7.10
CA SER A 21 -16.82 8.37 5.80
C SER A 21 -16.35 9.29 4.68
N THR A 22 -16.37 10.60 4.90
CA THR A 22 -15.87 11.61 3.95
C THR A 22 -14.51 12.14 4.31
N GLY A 23 -13.88 11.61 5.36
CA GLY A 23 -12.51 11.92 5.70
C GLY A 23 -11.55 11.52 4.58
N PRO A 24 -10.31 12.03 4.59
CA PRO A 24 -9.33 11.64 3.58
C PRO A 24 -9.26 10.13 3.53
N LEU A 25 -9.52 9.59 2.35
CA LEU A 25 -9.37 8.18 2.09
C LEU A 25 -7.97 7.80 2.53
N ARG A 26 -7.90 6.85 3.44
CA ARG A 26 -6.63 6.29 3.84
C ARG A 26 -5.99 5.71 2.61
N GLU A 27 -4.92 6.32 2.15
CA GLU A 27 -4.20 5.76 1.02
C GLU A 27 -3.74 4.35 1.38
N ALA A 28 -4.10 3.41 0.54
CA ALA A 28 -3.69 2.04 0.69
C ALA A 28 -2.35 1.85 -0.03
N TYR A 29 -1.48 1.10 0.60
CA TYR A 29 -0.11 0.91 0.14
C TYR A 29 0.27 -0.55 0.10
N CYS A 30 1.23 -0.84 -0.78
CA CYS A 30 2.11 -1.99 -0.61
C CYS A 30 3.46 -1.47 -0.10
N LYS A 31 4.05 -2.18 0.85
CA LYS A 31 5.36 -1.84 1.39
C LYS A 31 6.32 -3.01 1.19
N LEU A 32 7.52 -2.68 0.77
CA LEU A 32 8.59 -3.64 0.55
C LEU A 32 9.73 -3.33 1.51
N TRP A 33 10.40 -4.35 2.02
CA TRP A 33 11.56 -4.20 2.91
C TRP A 33 12.77 -4.96 2.41
N GLU A 34 13.92 -4.40 2.75
CA GLU A 34 15.24 -4.93 2.42
C GLU A 34 15.50 -6.29 3.07
N HIS A 35 15.05 -6.47 4.31
CA HIS A 35 15.29 -7.67 5.08
C HIS A 35 14.01 -8.41 5.43
N ARG A 36 14.16 -9.62 5.93
CA ARG A 36 13.04 -10.42 6.42
C ARG A 36 12.33 -9.71 7.58
N ASP A 37 11.11 -10.09 7.84
CA ASP A 37 10.32 -9.63 8.99
C ASP A 37 10.15 -8.11 9.04
N MET A 38 10.03 -7.48 7.87
CA MET A 38 9.83 -6.03 7.75
C MET A 38 10.95 -5.23 8.41
N GLN A 39 12.19 -5.66 8.21
CA GLN A 39 13.37 -4.99 8.72
C GLN A 39 14.18 -4.33 7.61
N GLY A 40 15.03 -3.38 8.00
CA GLY A 40 15.88 -2.65 7.06
C GLY A 40 15.17 -1.51 6.35
N ALA A 41 15.74 -1.09 5.22
CA ALA A 41 15.16 -0.02 4.42
C ALA A 41 13.81 -0.43 3.83
N ARG A 42 12.94 0.54 3.66
CA ARG A 42 11.55 0.36 3.23
C ARG A 42 11.26 1.15 1.96
N MET A 43 10.43 0.58 1.11
CA MET A 43 9.79 1.27 -0.01
C MET A 43 8.27 1.23 0.20
N ARG A 44 7.60 2.34 -0.06
CA ARG A 44 6.15 2.45 0.02
C ARG A 44 5.59 2.76 -1.36
N MET A 45 4.73 1.91 -1.86
CA MET A 45 4.10 2.02 -3.17
C MET A 45 2.61 2.31 -3.02
N PRO A 46 2.13 3.48 -3.44
CA PRO A 46 0.69 3.76 -3.46
C PRO A 46 -0.03 2.98 -4.56
N ASN A 47 -1.35 3.01 -4.51
CA ASN A 47 -2.21 2.36 -5.49
C ASN A 47 -1.88 2.82 -6.91
N GLY A 48 -1.74 1.87 -7.81
CA GLY A 48 -1.45 2.10 -9.22
C GLY A 48 0.03 2.26 -9.54
N ASP A 49 0.89 2.20 -8.53
CA ASP A 49 2.32 2.38 -8.74
C ASP A 49 2.97 1.17 -9.39
N ARG A 50 3.89 1.44 -10.29
CA ARG A 50 4.75 0.45 -10.92
C ARG A 50 6.19 0.93 -10.84
N VAL A 51 7.07 0.08 -10.34
CA VAL A 51 8.48 0.41 -10.19
C VAL A 51 9.33 -0.66 -10.87
N SER A 52 10.26 -0.23 -11.70
CA SER A 52 11.38 -1.05 -12.16
C SER A 52 12.61 -0.66 -11.34
N PHE A 53 13.24 -1.61 -10.69
CA PHE A 53 14.26 -1.34 -9.69
C PHE A 53 15.65 -1.14 -10.27
N ALA A 54 15.91 -1.66 -11.45
CA ALA A 54 17.21 -1.50 -12.07
C ALA A 54 17.40 -0.07 -12.56
N HIS A 55 18.61 0.44 -12.38
CA HIS A 55 19.03 1.78 -12.78
C HIS A 55 18.29 2.94 -12.10
N ASN A 56 17.59 2.69 -10.99
CA ASN A 56 16.80 3.70 -10.29
C ASN A 56 15.74 4.39 -11.17
N GLU A 57 15.36 3.76 -12.26
CA GLU A 57 14.37 4.32 -13.16
C GLU A 57 12.97 4.08 -12.61
N GLU A 58 12.34 5.16 -12.24
CA GLU A 58 10.95 5.18 -11.83
C GLU A 58 10.11 5.55 -13.04
N TYR A 59 9.38 4.60 -13.58
CA TYR A 59 8.40 4.87 -14.62
C TYR A 59 7.15 5.48 -14.00
N GLY A 60 7.18 6.82 -13.81
CA GLY A 60 6.04 7.54 -13.28
C GLY A 60 5.65 7.15 -11.86
N SER A 61 6.56 6.53 -11.13
CA SER A 61 6.29 6.06 -9.78
C SER A 61 6.33 7.21 -8.78
N THR A 62 5.38 7.21 -7.85
CA THR A 62 5.38 8.07 -6.66
C THR A 62 5.85 7.32 -5.43
N ALA A 63 6.51 6.19 -5.62
CA ALA A 63 7.02 5.37 -4.53
C ALA A 63 8.05 6.13 -3.71
N TRP A 64 7.87 6.10 -2.41
CA TRP A 64 8.82 6.65 -1.46
C TRP A 64 9.79 5.57 -1.00
N ARG A 65 11.08 5.87 -0.98
CA ARG A 65 12.14 4.90 -0.73
C ARG A 65 13.13 5.40 0.30
N GLU A 66 13.57 4.50 1.16
CA GLU A 66 14.62 4.79 2.15
C GLU A 66 16.02 4.49 1.63
N ARG A 67 16.14 3.88 0.45
CA ARG A 67 17.41 3.63 -0.22
C ARG A 67 17.27 3.82 -1.73
N PRO A 68 18.33 4.19 -2.44
CA PRO A 68 18.26 4.50 -3.87
C PRO A 68 18.12 3.26 -4.77
N ASP A 69 18.76 2.15 -4.43
CA ASP A 69 18.78 0.94 -5.26
C ASP A 69 17.97 -0.18 -4.60
N TRP A 70 16.96 -0.67 -5.31
CA TRP A 70 16.07 -1.73 -4.85
C TRP A 70 16.15 -3.00 -5.69
N ASN A 71 17.00 -3.02 -6.71
CA ASN A 71 17.13 -4.21 -7.54
C ASN A 71 17.67 -5.38 -6.71
N ASP A 72 16.98 -6.53 -6.81
CA ASP A 72 17.35 -7.78 -6.14
C ASP A 72 17.54 -7.66 -4.61
N VAL A 73 16.75 -6.80 -3.96
CA VAL A 73 16.92 -6.49 -2.53
C VAL A 73 15.72 -6.92 -1.69
N VAL A 74 14.53 -6.98 -2.26
CA VAL A 74 13.29 -7.21 -1.50
C VAL A 74 13.29 -8.58 -0.85
N SER A 75 13.08 -8.61 0.47
CA SER A 75 13.00 -9.84 1.26
C SER A 75 11.67 -10.03 2.00
N SER A 76 10.96 -8.95 2.28
CA SER A 76 9.64 -9.02 2.92
C SER A 76 8.73 -7.90 2.44
N ALA A 77 7.44 -8.03 2.70
CA ALA A 77 6.44 -7.08 2.25
C ALA A 77 5.22 -7.06 3.17
N THR A 78 4.50 -5.95 3.16
CA THR A 78 3.13 -5.88 3.68
C THR A 78 2.21 -5.32 2.61
N ILE A 79 1.02 -5.87 2.53
CA ILE A 79 0.01 -5.48 1.58
C ILE A 79 -1.22 -5.02 2.36
N ASP A 80 -1.62 -3.77 2.17
CA ASP A 80 -2.80 -3.24 2.84
C ASP A 80 -4.07 -3.94 2.37
N ALA A 81 -5.11 -3.85 3.18
CA ALA A 81 -6.42 -4.40 2.84
C ALA A 81 -6.90 -3.88 1.48
N GLY A 82 -7.45 -4.75 0.66
CA GLY A 82 -7.93 -4.42 -0.68
C GLY A 82 -6.85 -4.26 -1.73
N CYS A 83 -5.59 -4.39 -1.36
CA CYS A 83 -4.47 -4.26 -2.29
C CYS A 83 -3.93 -5.61 -2.74
N LYS A 84 -3.23 -5.58 -3.85
CA LYS A 84 -2.42 -6.69 -4.35
C LYS A 84 -1.04 -6.17 -4.73
N LEU A 85 -0.04 -6.95 -4.39
CA LEU A 85 1.33 -6.70 -4.79
C LEU A 85 1.74 -7.79 -5.77
N GLN A 86 2.09 -7.39 -6.98
CA GLN A 86 2.66 -8.29 -7.97
C GLN A 86 4.13 -7.91 -8.20
N VAL A 87 4.98 -8.92 -8.19
CA VAL A 87 6.41 -8.76 -8.39
C VAL A 87 6.87 -9.60 -9.57
N TRP A 88 7.95 -9.17 -10.21
CA TRP A 88 8.56 -9.86 -11.35
C TRP A 88 10.05 -10.03 -11.17
N GLU A 89 10.54 -11.10 -11.75
CA GLU A 89 11.95 -11.46 -11.78
C GLU A 89 12.80 -10.48 -12.57
N HIS A 90 12.22 -9.87 -13.61
CA HIS A 90 12.89 -8.91 -14.49
C HIS A 90 12.23 -7.53 -14.43
N MET A 91 12.92 -6.55 -14.99
CA MET A 91 12.41 -5.21 -15.13
C MET A 91 11.16 -5.14 -16.01
N GLU A 92 10.43 -4.06 -15.92
CA GLU A 92 9.27 -3.78 -16.78
C GLU A 92 8.24 -4.91 -16.80
N ALA A 93 7.99 -5.49 -15.64
CA ALA A 93 7.04 -6.60 -15.49
C ALA A 93 7.40 -7.81 -16.39
N GLY A 94 8.69 -8.09 -16.52
CA GLY A 94 9.19 -9.20 -17.32
C GLY A 94 9.54 -10.44 -16.51
N GLY A 95 9.51 -11.59 -17.17
CA GLY A 95 9.87 -12.85 -16.56
C GLY A 95 8.77 -13.44 -15.67
N ALA A 96 9.17 -14.35 -14.78
CA ALA A 96 8.24 -14.96 -13.84
C ALA A 96 7.67 -13.92 -12.87
N SER A 97 6.43 -14.09 -12.46
CA SER A 97 5.76 -13.19 -11.53
C SER A 97 5.13 -13.94 -10.36
N LYS A 98 4.92 -13.20 -9.28
CA LYS A 98 4.16 -13.67 -8.12
C LYS A 98 3.30 -12.55 -7.58
N THR A 99 2.11 -12.89 -7.11
CA THR A 99 1.16 -11.93 -6.55
C THR A 99 0.77 -12.33 -5.13
N TRP A 100 0.77 -11.37 -4.23
CA TRP A 100 0.19 -11.52 -2.90
C TRP A 100 -0.99 -10.56 -2.77
N SER A 101 -2.06 -11.04 -2.16
CA SER A 101 -3.26 -10.25 -1.88
C SER A 101 -3.28 -9.84 -0.40
N GLY A 102 -3.64 -8.59 -0.14
CA GLY A 102 -3.86 -8.12 1.22
C GLY A 102 -5.14 -8.65 1.85
N GLY A 103 -6.09 -9.09 1.02
CA GLY A 103 -7.39 -9.54 1.51
C GLY A 103 -8.14 -8.43 2.26
N PRO A 104 -9.12 -8.78 3.10
CA PRO A 104 -9.94 -7.78 3.81
C PRO A 104 -9.21 -7.11 4.98
N ASN A 105 -8.14 -7.69 5.49
CA ASN A 105 -7.46 -7.22 6.71
C ASN A 105 -5.99 -6.85 6.50
N GLY A 106 -5.51 -6.93 5.27
CA GLY A 106 -4.09 -6.80 4.99
C GLY A 106 -3.33 -8.11 5.20
N TRP A 107 -2.13 -8.18 4.65
CA TRP A 107 -1.30 -9.37 4.73
C TRP A 107 0.17 -9.02 4.95
N ARG A 108 0.85 -9.83 5.75
CA ARG A 108 2.29 -9.74 5.96
C ARG A 108 2.99 -10.90 5.26
N VAL A 109 3.94 -10.57 4.42
CA VAL A 109 4.86 -11.53 3.84
C VAL A 109 6.18 -11.40 4.60
N ASN A 110 6.35 -12.19 5.64
CA ASN A 110 7.54 -12.12 6.49
C ASN A 110 8.82 -12.47 5.73
N TYR A 111 8.69 -13.29 4.71
CA TYR A 111 9.76 -13.65 3.80
C TYR A 111 9.17 -14.00 2.43
N VAL A 112 9.71 -13.41 1.39
CA VAL A 112 9.24 -13.66 0.02
C VAL A 112 9.54 -15.08 -0.48
N GLY A 113 10.34 -15.82 0.25
CA GLY A 113 10.76 -17.18 -0.08
C GLY A 113 12.10 -17.23 -0.80
N SER A 114 12.78 -18.36 -0.71
CA SER A 114 14.10 -18.55 -1.31
C SER A 114 14.12 -18.39 -2.83
N ALA A 115 12.98 -18.70 -3.48
CA ALA A 115 12.84 -18.54 -4.92
C ALA A 115 12.76 -17.07 -5.37
N TRP A 116 12.35 -16.18 -4.48
CA TRP A 116 12.12 -14.76 -4.78
C TRP A 116 13.07 -13.81 -4.07
N ASN A 117 13.69 -14.27 -2.99
CA ASN A 117 14.65 -13.43 -2.25
C ASN A 117 15.80 -13.02 -3.15
N ASP A 118 16.10 -11.72 -3.15
CA ASP A 118 17.14 -11.11 -3.97
C ASP A 118 16.97 -11.34 -5.48
N ARG A 119 15.72 -11.46 -5.94
CA ARG A 119 15.41 -11.66 -7.37
C ARG A 119 14.36 -10.71 -7.93
N ILE A 120 13.73 -9.91 -7.10
CA ILE A 120 12.65 -9.03 -7.56
C ILE A 120 13.27 -7.79 -8.21
N SER A 121 12.97 -7.58 -9.47
CA SER A 121 13.47 -6.46 -10.27
C SER A 121 12.40 -5.46 -10.66
N SER A 122 11.12 -5.82 -10.54
CA SER A 122 10.00 -4.88 -10.71
C SER A 122 8.81 -5.29 -9.87
N ALA A 123 7.94 -4.33 -9.58
CA ALA A 123 6.75 -4.53 -8.77
C ALA A 123 5.63 -3.58 -9.17
N THR A 124 4.40 -4.00 -8.95
CA THR A 124 3.19 -3.18 -9.12
C THR A 124 2.31 -3.35 -7.88
N CYS A 125 1.80 -2.25 -7.37
CA CYS A 125 0.81 -2.23 -6.31
C CYS A 125 -0.51 -1.71 -6.85
N TYR A 126 -1.59 -2.42 -6.64
CA TYR A 126 -2.92 -1.97 -7.03
C TYR A 126 -3.95 -2.35 -5.98
N CYS A 127 -4.84 -1.42 -5.70
CA CYS A 127 -5.85 -1.50 -4.65
C CYS A 127 -7.24 -1.27 -5.23
N ASP A 128 -8.21 -1.93 -4.67
CA ASP A 128 -9.61 -1.72 -5.03
C ASP A 128 -10.19 -0.45 -4.38
#